data_3cd608031c245e0a2e25a4028a04c36f
#
_entry.id   3cd608031c245e0a2e25a4028a04c36f
#
_cell.length_a   1.000
_cell.length_b   1.000
_cell.length_c   1.000
_cell.angle_alpha   90.00
_cell.angle_beta   90.00
_cell.angle_gamma   90.00
#
_symmetry.space_group_name_H-M   'P 1'
#
loop_
_entity.id
_entity.type
_entity.pdbx_description
1 polymer ?
#
loop_
_entity_poly.entity_id
_entity_poly.type
_entity_poly.pdbx_seq_one_letter_code
_entity_poly.pdbx_strand_id
1 'polypeptide(L)'
;KAYTPYEAEISQGILQGIFEYQTMLCELTGMDVSNAGVYDGGTAAAEAIPMCRDRKRTKAYVSAAVDPNVLGVMKTYCFGSGTELIVVPMKDGRTDPDALRAMLGADAACFYVQQPNFFGLLEDAELLGEITHAAGAKYIMGVNPISLAVLKTPGECGADIAVGAGQPLGLD
;
A
#
# COMPACT_ATOMS: atom_id res chain seq x y z
N LYS A 1 20.74 -5.39 -17.50
CA LYS A 1 20.11 -4.07 -17.73
C LYS A 1 19.05 -4.23 -18.80
N ALA A 2 17.83 -3.84 -18.53
CA ALA A 2 16.71 -3.92 -19.44
C ALA A 2 16.34 -2.51 -19.95
N TYR A 3 16.04 -2.41 -21.24
CA TYR A 3 15.47 -1.21 -21.83
C TYR A 3 13.96 -1.23 -21.67
N THR A 4 13.34 -0.05 -21.63
CA THR A 4 11.90 0.08 -21.77
C THR A 4 11.47 -0.50 -23.12
N PRO A 5 10.41 -1.35 -23.16
CA PRO A 5 10.01 -2.03 -24.40
C PRO A 5 9.20 -1.11 -25.33
N TYR A 6 9.87 -0.16 -25.97
CA TYR A 6 9.23 0.78 -26.90
C TYR A 6 8.74 0.12 -28.20
N GLU A 7 9.42 -0.95 -28.65
CA GLU A 7 9.07 -1.70 -29.85
C GLU A 7 8.75 -3.14 -29.47
N ALA A 8 7.49 -3.52 -29.56
CA ALA A 8 7.00 -4.83 -29.13
C ALA A 8 7.65 -5.98 -29.93
N GLU A 9 7.97 -5.75 -31.20
CA GLU A 9 8.52 -6.76 -32.11
C GLU A 9 9.91 -7.24 -31.69
N ILE A 10 10.71 -6.38 -31.07
CA ILE A 10 12.06 -6.71 -30.61
C ILE A 10 12.20 -6.80 -29.10
N SER A 11 11.10 -6.52 -28.37
CA SER A 11 11.07 -6.47 -26.90
C SER A 11 10.25 -7.61 -26.29
N GLN A 12 9.93 -8.65 -27.04
CA GLN A 12 9.03 -9.76 -26.63
C GLN A 12 9.48 -10.43 -25.34
N GLY A 13 10.79 -10.69 -25.19
CA GLY A 13 11.32 -11.33 -23.98
C GLY A 13 11.19 -10.44 -22.73
N ILE A 14 11.36 -9.12 -22.87
CA ILE A 14 11.17 -8.15 -21.78
C ILE A 14 9.68 -8.05 -21.43
N LEU A 15 8.81 -7.99 -22.42
CA LEU A 15 7.36 -7.94 -22.21
C LEU A 15 6.86 -9.21 -21.53
N GLN A 16 7.38 -10.39 -21.93
CA GLN A 16 7.09 -11.64 -21.27
C GLN A 16 7.54 -11.64 -19.79
N GLY A 17 8.76 -11.16 -19.53
CA GLY A 17 9.27 -11.05 -18.16
C GLY A 17 8.43 -10.11 -17.27
N ILE A 18 7.97 -8.97 -17.82
CA ILE A 18 7.05 -8.06 -17.12
C ILE A 18 5.72 -8.73 -16.82
N PHE A 19 5.16 -9.44 -17.79
CA PHE A 19 3.91 -10.18 -17.62
C PHE A 19 4.02 -11.24 -16.53
N GLU A 20 5.09 -12.03 -16.53
CA GLU A 20 5.38 -13.04 -15.51
C GLU A 20 5.57 -12.40 -14.12
N TYR A 21 6.30 -11.29 -14.04
CA TYR A 21 6.47 -10.53 -12.80
C TYR A 21 5.12 -10.09 -12.23
N GLN A 22 4.23 -9.51 -13.04
CA GLN A 22 2.91 -9.08 -12.61
C GLN A 22 2.07 -10.26 -12.10
N THR A 23 2.13 -11.40 -12.78
CA THR A 23 1.44 -12.63 -12.36
C THR A 23 1.98 -13.13 -11.02
N MET A 24 3.30 -13.20 -10.85
CA MET A 24 3.92 -13.63 -9.60
C MET A 24 3.56 -12.70 -8.43
N LEU A 25 3.47 -11.38 -8.66
CA LEU A 25 3.03 -10.46 -7.61
C LEU A 25 1.56 -10.66 -7.24
N CYS A 26 0.69 -10.90 -8.20
CA CYS A 26 -0.71 -11.24 -7.92
C CYS A 26 -0.83 -12.50 -7.06
N GLU A 27 -0.12 -13.56 -7.41
CA GLU A 27 -0.10 -14.81 -6.64
C GLU A 27 0.47 -14.62 -5.22
N LEU A 28 1.56 -13.84 -5.09
CA LEU A 28 2.21 -13.59 -3.82
C LEU A 28 1.35 -12.74 -2.87
N THR A 29 0.64 -11.77 -3.40
CA THR A 29 -0.13 -10.77 -2.61
C THR A 29 -1.61 -11.12 -2.46
N GLY A 30 -2.12 -12.06 -3.26
CA GLY A 30 -3.55 -12.36 -3.33
C GLY A 30 -4.37 -11.24 -3.97
N MET A 31 -3.73 -10.36 -4.74
CA MET A 31 -4.40 -9.27 -5.47
C MET A 31 -4.71 -9.70 -6.91
N ASP A 32 -5.80 -9.16 -7.47
CA ASP A 32 -6.28 -9.54 -8.82
C ASP A 32 -5.40 -8.99 -9.95
N VAL A 33 -4.78 -7.83 -9.74
CA VAL A 33 -4.03 -7.09 -10.77
C VAL A 33 -2.77 -6.49 -10.18
N SER A 34 -1.67 -6.51 -10.94
CA SER A 34 -0.43 -5.81 -10.62
C SER A 34 -0.01 -4.88 -11.75
N ASN A 35 0.58 -3.73 -11.40
CA ASN A 35 1.31 -2.91 -12.37
C ASN A 35 2.71 -3.50 -12.64
N ALA A 36 3.44 -2.91 -13.58
CA ALA A 36 4.82 -3.31 -13.89
C ALA A 36 5.86 -2.75 -12.91
N GLY A 37 5.45 -1.90 -11.99
CA GLY A 37 6.29 -1.26 -10.97
C GLY A 37 6.19 0.25 -10.95
N VAL A 38 6.66 0.83 -9.85
CA VAL A 38 6.86 2.27 -9.64
C VAL A 38 8.28 2.49 -9.09
N TYR A 39 8.67 3.73 -8.82
CA TYR A 39 10.04 4.08 -8.48
C TYR A 39 10.57 3.36 -7.23
N ASP A 40 9.82 3.39 -6.12
CA ASP A 40 10.14 2.71 -4.87
C ASP A 40 8.88 2.48 -4.00
N GLY A 41 9.06 1.82 -2.84
CA GLY A 41 7.95 1.51 -1.92
C GLY A 41 7.28 2.75 -1.33
N GLY A 42 8.04 3.83 -1.06
CA GLY A 42 7.49 5.09 -0.57
C GLY A 42 6.63 5.79 -1.62
N THR A 43 7.13 5.81 -2.87
CA THR A 43 6.38 6.30 -4.02
C THR A 43 5.12 5.46 -4.26
N ALA A 44 5.22 4.13 -4.19
CA ALA A 44 4.06 3.25 -4.33
C ALA A 44 2.97 3.56 -3.29
N ALA A 45 3.36 3.78 -2.02
CA ALA A 45 2.44 4.15 -0.96
C ALA A 45 1.76 5.52 -1.22
N ALA A 46 2.52 6.48 -1.72
CA ALA A 46 2.01 7.81 -2.04
C ALA A 46 1.08 7.80 -3.27
N GLU A 47 1.41 7.02 -4.30
CA GLU A 47 0.60 6.87 -5.54
C GLU A 47 -0.71 6.10 -5.29
N ALA A 48 -0.77 5.23 -4.28
CA ALA A 48 -1.99 4.54 -3.92
C ALA A 48 -3.10 5.49 -3.39
N ILE A 49 -2.71 6.62 -2.79
CA ILE A 49 -3.68 7.58 -2.22
C ILE A 49 -4.59 8.20 -3.28
N PRO A 50 -4.08 8.81 -4.38
CA PRO A 50 -4.93 9.38 -5.41
C PRO A 50 -5.84 8.36 -6.09
N MET A 51 -5.46 7.08 -6.15
CA MET A 51 -6.33 6.01 -6.68
C MET A 51 -7.61 5.82 -5.86
N CYS A 52 -7.58 6.18 -4.58
CA CYS A 52 -8.71 6.01 -3.65
C CYS A 52 -9.64 7.22 -3.60
N ARG A 53 -9.19 8.36 -4.12
CA ARG A 53 -9.93 9.63 -4.00
C ARG A 53 -11.05 9.75 -5.05
N ASP A 54 -12.13 10.37 -4.62
CA ASP A 54 -13.22 10.80 -5.49
C ASP A 54 -13.69 12.23 -5.12
N ARG A 55 -14.82 12.66 -5.66
CA ARG A 55 -15.37 14.01 -5.41
C ARG A 55 -15.82 14.24 -3.96
N LYS A 56 -16.13 13.19 -3.21
CA LYS A 56 -16.65 13.24 -1.84
C LYS A 56 -15.61 12.79 -0.82
N ARG A 57 -14.76 11.83 -1.20
CA ARG A 57 -13.77 11.20 -0.35
C ARG A 57 -12.39 11.75 -0.73
N THR A 58 -11.88 12.66 0.09
CA THR A 58 -10.69 13.46 -0.23
C THR A 58 -9.58 13.37 0.80
N LYS A 59 -9.87 12.81 2.00
CA LYS A 59 -8.91 12.70 3.10
C LYS A 59 -8.25 11.34 3.11
N ALA A 60 -6.93 11.32 3.29
CA ALA A 60 -6.16 10.10 3.46
C ALA A 60 -5.76 9.93 4.93
N TYR A 61 -5.80 8.71 5.40
CA TYR A 61 -5.39 8.34 6.75
C TYR A 61 -4.21 7.39 6.69
N VAL A 62 -3.28 7.52 7.63
CA VAL A 62 -2.07 6.69 7.71
C VAL A 62 -1.78 6.33 9.14
N SER A 63 -1.36 5.09 9.41
CA SER A 63 -0.91 4.68 10.74
C SER A 63 0.35 5.44 11.18
N ALA A 64 0.44 5.80 12.45
CA ALA A 64 1.67 6.34 13.04
C ALA A 64 2.80 5.28 13.14
N ALA A 65 2.48 3.99 12.99
CA ALA A 65 3.44 2.89 13.09
C ALA A 65 4.10 2.53 11.75
N VAL A 66 3.98 3.35 10.72
CA VAL A 66 4.64 3.15 9.42
C VAL A 66 6.07 3.71 9.41
N ASP A 67 6.88 3.28 8.46
CA ASP A 67 8.23 3.80 8.25
C ASP A 67 8.19 5.33 8.08
N PRO A 68 8.97 6.10 8.89
CA PRO A 68 9.02 7.55 8.81
C PRO A 68 9.40 8.09 7.42
N ASN A 69 10.23 7.37 6.66
CA ASN A 69 10.59 7.77 5.30
C ASN A 69 9.40 7.65 4.36
N VAL A 70 8.66 6.53 4.43
CA VAL A 70 7.42 6.34 3.67
C VAL A 70 6.40 7.42 4.01
N LEU A 71 6.22 7.71 5.31
CA LEU A 71 5.34 8.78 5.76
C LEU A 71 5.79 10.16 5.24
N GLY A 72 7.11 10.41 5.17
CA GLY A 72 7.68 11.64 4.60
C GLY A 72 7.33 11.81 3.13
N VAL A 73 7.47 10.75 2.33
CA VAL A 73 7.09 10.74 0.90
C VAL A 73 5.60 10.98 0.74
N MET A 74 4.75 10.26 1.50
CA MET A 74 3.29 10.46 1.48
C MET A 74 2.90 11.90 1.78
N LYS A 75 3.52 12.53 2.80
CA LYS A 75 3.30 13.95 3.14
C LYS A 75 3.64 14.88 1.99
N THR A 76 4.75 14.65 1.30
CA THR A 76 5.19 15.46 0.15
C THR A 76 4.20 15.37 -1.00
N TYR A 77 3.77 14.17 -1.37
CA TYR A 77 2.77 13.95 -2.43
C TYR A 77 1.40 14.54 -2.06
N CYS A 78 0.96 14.33 -0.83
CA CYS A 78 -0.30 14.89 -0.34
C CYS A 78 -0.29 16.41 -0.33
N PHE A 79 0.82 17.04 0.09
CA PHE A 79 1.00 18.49 0.01
C PHE A 79 0.88 18.98 -1.44
N GLY A 80 1.58 18.34 -2.38
CA GLY A 80 1.55 18.72 -3.80
C GLY A 80 0.18 18.55 -4.45
N SER A 81 -0.60 17.56 -4.03
CA SER A 81 -1.96 17.28 -4.56
C SER A 81 -3.09 17.96 -3.79
N GLY A 82 -2.79 18.72 -2.74
CA GLY A 82 -3.80 19.32 -1.86
C GLY A 82 -4.65 18.29 -1.11
N THR A 83 -4.09 17.10 -0.81
CA THR A 83 -4.75 16.06 -0.04
C THR A 83 -4.44 16.23 1.44
N GLU A 84 -5.47 16.23 2.28
CA GLU A 84 -5.27 16.19 3.74
C GLU A 84 -4.83 14.78 4.14
N LEU A 85 -3.63 14.67 4.72
CA LEU A 85 -3.08 13.42 5.26
C LEU A 85 -3.15 13.45 6.79
N ILE A 86 -3.90 12.54 7.37
CA ILE A 86 -4.20 12.46 8.80
C ILE A 86 -3.49 11.24 9.39
N VAL A 87 -2.70 11.46 10.44
CA VAL A 87 -1.98 10.37 11.11
C VAL A 87 -2.86 9.79 12.22
N VAL A 88 -3.16 8.50 12.12
CA VAL A 88 -3.88 7.74 13.15
C VAL A 88 -2.89 7.34 14.24
N PRO A 89 -3.16 7.64 15.52
CA PRO A 89 -2.25 7.33 16.60
C PRO A 89 -2.02 5.83 16.76
N MET A 90 -0.92 5.50 17.41
CA MET A 90 -0.60 4.12 17.81
C MET A 90 -0.76 3.93 19.32
N LYS A 91 -1.05 2.71 19.72
CA LYS A 91 -1.07 2.23 21.09
C LYS A 91 -0.23 0.96 21.17
N ASP A 92 0.69 0.91 22.13
CA ASP A 92 1.59 -0.23 22.32
C ASP A 92 2.37 -0.65 21.05
N GLY A 93 2.79 0.35 20.24
CA GLY A 93 3.55 0.16 19.01
C GLY A 93 2.74 -0.33 17.81
N ARG A 94 1.41 -0.39 17.90
CA ARG A 94 0.48 -0.76 16.81
C ARG A 94 -0.52 0.33 16.56
N THR A 95 -1.15 0.33 15.41
CA THR A 95 -2.28 1.22 15.13
C THR A 95 -3.37 1.06 16.18
N ASP A 96 -3.87 2.16 16.74
CA ASP A 96 -5.00 2.13 17.67
C ASP A 96 -6.31 1.97 16.86
N PRO A 97 -7.01 0.81 16.95
CA PRO A 97 -8.22 0.57 16.18
C PRO A 97 -9.41 1.42 16.63
N ASP A 98 -9.46 1.81 17.91
CA ASP A 98 -10.53 2.66 18.42
C ASP A 98 -10.34 4.10 17.94
N ALA A 99 -9.10 4.59 17.91
CA ALA A 99 -8.78 5.87 17.31
C ALA A 99 -9.09 5.88 15.80
N LEU A 100 -8.72 4.83 15.07
CA LEU A 100 -9.05 4.70 13.65
C LEU A 100 -10.57 4.80 13.43
N ARG A 101 -11.34 4.04 14.19
CA ARG A 101 -12.81 4.04 14.09
C ARG A 101 -13.41 5.42 14.39
N ALA A 102 -12.87 6.13 15.37
CA ALA A 102 -13.33 7.45 15.75
C ALA A 102 -12.97 8.54 14.74
N MET A 103 -11.85 8.39 14.03
CA MET A 103 -11.31 9.40 13.12
C MET A 103 -11.85 9.28 11.69
N LEU A 104 -12.20 8.07 11.23
CA LEU A 104 -12.68 7.86 9.86
C LEU A 104 -14.07 8.47 9.66
N GLY A 105 -14.12 9.54 8.89
CA GLY A 105 -15.37 10.21 8.50
C GLY A 105 -15.89 9.78 7.13
N ALA A 106 -17.05 10.30 6.73
CA ALA A 106 -17.66 10.04 5.42
C ALA A 106 -16.82 10.56 4.24
N ASP A 107 -15.87 11.44 4.50
CA ASP A 107 -14.93 12.03 3.55
C ASP A 107 -13.58 11.29 3.49
N ALA A 108 -13.43 10.19 4.25
CA ALA A 108 -12.26 9.33 4.21
C ALA A 108 -12.15 8.61 2.87
N ALA A 109 -11.05 8.82 2.15
CA ALA A 109 -10.74 8.15 0.89
C ALA A 109 -10.07 6.81 1.14
N CYS A 110 -9.06 6.79 2.01
CA CYS A 110 -8.29 5.59 2.32
C CYS A 110 -7.68 5.62 3.73
N PHE A 111 -7.30 4.42 4.18
CA PHE A 111 -6.39 4.23 5.31
C PHE A 111 -5.23 3.35 4.88
N TYR A 112 -4.00 3.78 5.20
CA TYR A 112 -2.76 3.05 4.93
C TYR A 112 -2.17 2.48 6.21
N VAL A 113 -1.80 1.20 6.18
CA VAL A 113 -1.05 0.49 7.22
C VAL A 113 0.16 -0.22 6.62
N GLN A 114 1.19 -0.46 7.41
CA GLN A 114 2.35 -1.26 7.03
C GLN A 114 2.37 -2.58 7.82
N GLN A 115 2.62 -3.71 7.14
CA GLN A 115 2.63 -5.06 7.74
C GLN A 115 3.87 -5.84 7.28
N PRO A 116 4.78 -6.29 8.17
CA PRO A 116 4.92 -5.82 9.57
C PRO A 116 5.14 -4.32 9.65
N ASN A 117 4.77 -3.69 10.78
CA ASN A 117 4.95 -2.25 10.93
C ASN A 117 6.42 -1.85 11.17
N PHE A 118 6.71 -0.54 11.27
CA PHE A 118 8.07 -0.03 11.45
C PHE A 118 8.81 -0.60 12.66
N PHE A 119 8.08 -0.96 13.71
CA PHE A 119 8.64 -1.54 14.93
C PHE A 119 8.83 -3.07 14.86
N GLY A 120 8.53 -3.68 13.70
CA GLY A 120 8.57 -5.13 13.52
C GLY A 120 7.40 -5.88 14.16
N LEU A 121 6.36 -5.17 14.58
CA LEU A 121 5.15 -5.75 15.15
C LEU A 121 4.12 -6.06 14.07
N LEU A 122 3.31 -7.09 14.31
CA LEU A 122 2.18 -7.42 13.44
C LEU A 122 0.97 -6.60 13.86
N GLU A 123 0.39 -5.92 12.88
CA GLU A 123 -0.91 -5.23 13.04
C GLU A 123 -2.06 -6.24 12.99
N ASP A 124 -3.20 -5.92 13.58
CA ASP A 124 -4.44 -6.64 13.32
C ASP A 124 -5.03 -6.19 11.98
N ALA A 125 -4.40 -6.66 10.91
CA ALA A 125 -4.65 -6.16 9.56
C ALA A 125 -6.09 -6.40 9.09
N GLU A 126 -6.70 -7.52 9.49
CA GLU A 126 -8.09 -7.83 9.14
C GLU A 126 -9.06 -6.87 9.84
N LEU A 127 -8.91 -6.65 11.15
CA LEU A 127 -9.73 -5.71 11.91
C LEU A 127 -9.60 -4.28 11.37
N LEU A 128 -8.39 -3.84 11.05
CA LEU A 128 -8.16 -2.51 10.48
C LEU A 128 -8.83 -2.36 9.10
N GLY A 129 -8.80 -3.41 8.28
CA GLY A 129 -9.53 -3.48 7.01
C GLY A 129 -11.03 -3.37 7.20
N GLU A 130 -11.60 -4.14 8.13
CA GLU A 130 -13.04 -4.11 8.46
C GLU A 130 -13.48 -2.70 8.92
N ILE A 131 -12.72 -2.06 9.81
CA ILE A 131 -13.00 -0.69 10.27
C ILE A 131 -12.97 0.29 9.10
N THR A 132 -11.97 0.17 8.22
CA THR A 132 -11.81 1.03 7.06
C THR A 132 -12.98 0.90 6.08
N HIS A 133 -13.36 -0.33 5.76
CA HIS A 133 -14.49 -0.62 4.86
C HIS A 133 -15.83 -0.22 5.46
N ALA A 134 -16.01 -0.37 6.78
CA ALA A 134 -17.23 0.08 7.46
C ALA A 134 -17.46 1.59 7.32
N ALA A 135 -16.38 2.38 7.25
CA ALA A 135 -16.44 3.81 6.93
C ALA A 135 -16.60 4.09 5.42
N GLY A 136 -16.55 3.04 4.58
CA GLY A 136 -16.60 3.11 3.12
C GLY A 136 -15.32 3.66 2.49
N ALA A 137 -14.20 3.69 3.22
CA ALA A 137 -12.89 4.06 2.72
C ALA A 137 -12.18 2.84 2.10
N LYS A 138 -11.14 3.09 1.30
CA LYS A 138 -10.27 2.05 0.73
C LYS A 138 -9.14 1.69 1.68
N TYR A 139 -8.83 0.40 1.76
CA TYR A 139 -7.78 -0.13 2.61
C TYR A 139 -6.50 -0.40 1.82
N ILE A 140 -5.40 0.25 2.21
CA ILE A 140 -4.09 0.13 1.56
C ILE A 140 -3.12 -0.55 2.52
N MET A 141 -2.50 -1.64 2.09
CA MET A 141 -1.47 -2.34 2.85
C MET A 141 -0.09 -2.18 2.21
N GLY A 142 0.85 -1.61 2.97
CA GLY A 142 2.28 -1.68 2.67
C GLY A 142 2.86 -2.97 3.24
N VAL A 143 3.51 -3.80 2.42
CA VAL A 143 3.99 -5.11 2.85
C VAL A 143 5.47 -5.32 2.52
N ASN A 144 6.16 -6.08 3.38
CA ASN A 144 7.43 -6.69 3.02
C ASN A 144 7.11 -8.01 2.31
N PRO A 145 7.50 -8.19 1.02
CA PRO A 145 7.11 -9.37 0.25
C PRO A 145 7.62 -10.69 0.84
N ILE A 146 8.76 -10.69 1.54
CA ILE A 146 9.26 -11.90 2.21
C ILE A 146 8.34 -12.34 3.35
N SER A 147 7.73 -11.39 4.06
CA SER A 147 6.83 -11.72 5.16
C SER A 147 5.58 -12.48 4.72
N LEU A 148 5.18 -12.34 3.46
CA LEU A 148 4.01 -13.01 2.89
C LEU A 148 4.18 -14.53 2.76
N ALA A 149 5.41 -15.05 2.92
CA ALA A 149 5.64 -16.49 3.02
C ALA A 149 5.06 -17.12 4.31
N VAL A 150 4.80 -16.31 5.35
CA VAL A 150 4.35 -16.78 6.67
C VAL A 150 3.16 -15.98 7.23
N LEU A 151 2.82 -14.85 6.64
CA LEU A 151 1.68 -14.02 7.05
C LEU A 151 0.56 -14.11 6.00
N LYS A 152 -0.66 -13.78 6.43
CA LYS A 152 -1.77 -13.60 5.50
C LYS A 152 -1.42 -12.53 4.46
N THR A 153 -1.82 -12.80 3.24
CA THR A 153 -1.62 -11.88 2.12
C THR A 153 -2.52 -10.64 2.27
N PRO A 154 -2.16 -9.51 1.62
CA PRO A 154 -3.04 -8.34 1.58
C PRO A 154 -4.45 -8.66 1.08
N GLY A 155 -4.57 -9.51 0.05
CA GLY A 155 -5.87 -9.94 -0.47
C GLY A 155 -6.70 -10.68 0.59
N GLU A 156 -6.10 -11.60 1.36
CA GLU A 156 -6.77 -12.29 2.47
C GLU A 156 -7.15 -11.35 3.62
N CYS A 157 -6.39 -10.28 3.83
CA CYS A 157 -6.71 -9.24 4.82
C CYS A 157 -7.73 -8.21 4.30
N GLY A 158 -8.23 -8.36 3.07
CA GLY A 158 -9.22 -7.47 2.49
C GLY A 158 -8.66 -6.15 1.95
N ALA A 159 -7.36 -6.07 1.67
CA ALA A 159 -6.79 -4.86 1.09
C ALA A 159 -7.34 -4.57 -0.31
N ASP A 160 -7.71 -3.31 -0.57
CA ASP A 160 -8.06 -2.83 -1.91
C ASP A 160 -6.81 -2.58 -2.76
N ILE A 161 -5.71 -2.15 -2.10
CA ILE A 161 -4.42 -1.89 -2.75
C ILE A 161 -3.31 -2.44 -1.87
N ALA A 162 -2.38 -3.18 -2.48
CA ALA A 162 -1.15 -3.63 -1.86
C ALA A 162 0.04 -2.91 -2.49
N VAL A 163 0.98 -2.45 -1.68
CA VAL A 163 2.22 -1.81 -2.11
C VAL A 163 3.42 -2.34 -1.35
N GLY A 164 4.60 -2.24 -1.92
CA GLY A 164 5.83 -2.69 -1.28
C GLY A 164 7.05 -2.45 -2.15
N ALA A 165 8.21 -2.74 -1.61
CA ALA A 165 9.48 -2.69 -2.34
C ALA A 165 9.91 -4.10 -2.76
N GLY A 166 10.47 -4.24 -3.96
CA GLY A 166 10.94 -5.51 -4.49
C GLY A 166 12.34 -5.92 -4.01
N GLN A 167 13.12 -5.00 -3.43
CA GLN A 167 14.50 -5.25 -2.99
C GLN A 167 14.64 -6.44 -2.03
N PRO A 168 13.72 -6.70 -1.07
CA PRO A 168 13.79 -7.86 -0.21
C PRO A 168 13.80 -9.22 -0.95
N LEU A 169 13.30 -9.25 -2.20
CA LEU A 169 13.35 -10.46 -3.05
C LEU A 169 14.70 -10.68 -3.74
N GLY A 170 15.73 -9.93 -3.38
CA GLY A 170 17.10 -10.06 -3.91
C GLY A 170 17.39 -9.12 -5.09
N LEU A 171 16.69 -8.02 -5.19
CA LEU A 171 16.98 -6.96 -6.16
C LEU A 171 17.96 -5.93 -5.56
N ASP A 172 18.84 -5.39 -6.41
CA ASP A 172 19.81 -4.33 -6.03
C ASP A 172 19.10 -2.99 -5.79
#